data_4e7ecc4447fa87fa6c4078da9fd3c207
#
_entry.id   4e7ecc4447fa87fa6c4078da9fd3c207
#
_cell.length_a   1.000
_cell.length_b   1.000
_cell.length_c   1.000
_cell.angle_alpha   90.00
_cell.angle_beta   90.00
_cell.angle_gamma   90.00
#
_symmetry.space_group_name_H-M   'P 1'
#
loop_
_entity.id
_entity.type
_entity.pdbx_description
1 polymer ?
#
loop_
_entity_poly.entity_id
_entity_poly.type
_entity_poly.pdbx_seq_one_letter_code
_entity_poly.pdbx_strand_id
1 'polypeptide(L)'
;MTAAAPEAARSAAPQAMSEQHTATMEIIQKRELWRFWMLVFGFGILTGLVAIALFVHQVIQFGEGRPVGLPHQGESPRGSIVDRNGVLLAADRYFYEVSTTPNYFDDDEQRQQVADLLQGLAGIPALETFDLLRTFPDNLYLRLAESISMEAGHRILDEQERLADEPGIHPLLYITLTPAPQRYYPEQRVGAHLLGIMTMLKETTWRRGLYGVEGFYESYLRQRDGVGLTSKTTTPVSSLPADVRRYLPSVAGRDLILTIDRNVQWIAEEELARALELYKAQAGTIIVMEPKTGEVLAMANAPTFDPNAFIESDPAALQNPAVSAQYEPGSVFKIITAAAALDSGVVTPTQKLTDTGSIAVGQRVILNSDRAGHGQVDMTEALARSLNVITAQWSLLMGHRQFYQYIERFGFGKVTEIDLAGEVYGLTKKPGTLDWSLSDLGTNSFGQGLAVTPIQMANAVASIANGGKLMRPYVVKARVLDGAVQVTEPTVLGTTVRPEIAKELTEILVRVVEEGNQAAGVSGYRIAGKSGTAQIPTKEGYTEDDTIVTFVGYAPADDPQFVILVKLERPDASIWAGYTAAPTFAQVARRLFYYYNIPPDNIRLGADNTEQS
;
A
#
# COMPACT_ATOMS: atom_id res chain seq x y z
N MET A 1 61.43 -71.16 50.47
CA MET A 1 61.31 -69.76 50.90
C MET A 1 61.26 -68.92 49.64
N THR A 2 60.34 -68.71 49.23
CA THR A 2 59.23 -68.39 48.40
C THR A 2 59.05 -66.92 48.34
N ALA A 3 59.23 -66.35 47.20
CA ALA A 3 58.85 -64.97 46.89
C ALA A 3 57.89 -64.92 45.66
N ALA A 4 56.75 -64.40 45.92
CA ALA A 4 55.71 -64.21 44.97
C ALA A 4 56.00 -62.97 44.16
N ALA A 5 55.81 -63.06 42.87
CA ALA A 5 55.82 -61.95 41.96
C ALA A 5 54.39 -61.36 41.78
N PRO A 6 54.21 -60.07 41.60
CA PRO A 6 52.92 -59.48 41.40
C PRO A 6 52.54 -59.39 39.88
N GLU A 7 51.40 -59.93 39.61
CA GLU A 7 50.66 -59.87 38.42
C GLU A 7 49.79 -58.60 38.46
N ALA A 8 50.25 -57.48 37.91
CA ALA A 8 49.40 -56.26 37.67
C ALA A 8 50.06 -55.22 36.77
N ALA A 9 50.29 -55.55 35.52
CA ALA A 9 50.71 -54.53 34.51
C ALA A 9 50.39 -54.89 33.05
N ARG A 10 49.17 -55.40 32.74
CA ARG A 10 48.81 -55.70 31.33
C ARG A 10 47.36 -55.38 30.97
N SER A 11 46.71 -54.36 31.57
CA SER A 11 45.30 -54.07 31.26
C SER A 11 44.99 -52.58 30.93
N ALA A 12 45.99 -51.66 30.93
CA ALA A 12 45.70 -50.22 30.76
C ALA A 12 46.04 -49.62 29.39
N ALA A 13 46.74 -50.34 28.52
CA ALA A 13 47.21 -49.75 27.25
C ALA A 13 46.18 -49.70 26.07
N PRO A 14 45.20 -50.60 25.92
CA PRO A 14 44.28 -50.55 24.80
C PRO A 14 43.14 -49.53 24.96
N GLN A 15 42.72 -49.18 26.20
CA GLN A 15 41.63 -48.20 26.39
C GLN A 15 42.09 -46.76 26.21
N ALA A 16 43.27 -46.39 26.67
CA ALA A 16 43.78 -45.03 26.52
C ALA A 16 44.09 -44.66 25.05
N MET A 17 44.46 -45.62 24.21
CA MET A 17 44.65 -45.38 22.76
C MET A 17 43.31 -45.23 22.01
N SER A 18 42.24 -45.90 22.45
CA SER A 18 40.92 -45.78 21.87
C SER A 18 40.28 -44.43 22.19
N GLU A 19 40.37 -43.95 23.43
CA GLU A 19 39.87 -42.65 23.85
C GLU A 19 40.61 -41.47 23.20
N GLN A 20 41.92 -41.56 23.05
CA GLN A 20 42.70 -40.54 22.30
C GLN A 20 42.36 -40.51 20.82
N HIS A 21 42.10 -41.65 20.16
CA HIS A 21 41.67 -41.68 18.77
C HIS A 21 40.26 -41.10 18.60
N THR A 22 39.33 -41.39 19.49
CA THR A 22 37.95 -40.88 19.46
C THR A 22 37.94 -39.35 19.67
N ALA A 23 38.69 -38.87 20.67
CA ALA A 23 38.81 -37.42 20.93
C ALA A 23 39.49 -36.67 19.78
N THR A 24 40.48 -37.28 19.12
CA THR A 24 41.13 -36.65 17.95
C THR A 24 40.21 -36.62 16.75
N MET A 25 39.42 -37.64 16.50
CA MET A 25 38.40 -37.68 15.45
C MET A 25 37.28 -36.64 15.65
N GLU A 26 36.83 -36.48 16.92
CA GLU A 26 35.83 -35.45 17.25
C GLU A 26 36.32 -34.02 17.05
N ILE A 27 37.59 -33.75 17.37
CA ILE A 27 38.23 -32.45 17.15
C ILE A 27 38.40 -32.18 15.64
N ILE A 28 38.77 -33.19 14.88
CA ILE A 28 38.90 -33.06 13.40
C ILE A 28 37.52 -32.80 12.77
N GLN A 29 36.50 -33.53 13.20
CA GLN A 29 35.12 -33.38 12.69
C GLN A 29 34.52 -32.02 13.06
N LYS A 30 34.73 -31.52 14.29
CA LYS A 30 34.35 -30.16 14.69
C LYS A 30 35.10 -29.07 13.88
N ARG A 31 36.38 -29.28 13.57
CA ARG A 31 37.18 -28.34 12.80
C ARG A 31 36.80 -28.32 11.32
N GLU A 32 36.44 -29.45 10.72
CA GLU A 32 35.88 -29.54 9.37
C GLU A 32 34.49 -28.95 9.28
N LEU A 33 33.62 -29.22 10.26
CA LEU A 33 32.31 -28.58 10.35
C LEU A 33 32.42 -27.05 10.49
N TRP A 34 33.34 -26.56 11.31
CA TRP A 34 33.57 -25.11 11.47
C TRP A 34 34.09 -24.46 10.18
N ARG A 35 34.99 -25.15 9.45
CA ARG A 35 35.46 -24.72 8.13
C ARG A 35 34.35 -24.70 7.08
N PHE A 36 33.48 -25.72 7.10
CA PHE A 36 32.31 -25.78 6.24
C PHE A 36 31.37 -24.60 6.51
N TRP A 37 31.06 -24.34 7.77
CA TRP A 37 30.21 -23.21 8.14
C TRP A 37 30.85 -21.85 7.83
N MET A 38 32.15 -21.70 7.97
CA MET A 38 32.87 -20.49 7.54
C MET A 38 32.79 -20.28 6.04
N LEU A 39 32.88 -21.34 5.24
CA LEU A 39 32.73 -21.26 3.78
C LEU A 39 31.29 -20.91 3.40
N VAL A 40 30.30 -21.53 4.03
CA VAL A 40 28.86 -21.22 3.81
C VAL A 40 28.57 -19.78 4.20
N PHE A 41 29.07 -19.30 5.33
CA PHE A 41 28.89 -17.92 5.78
C PHE A 41 29.63 -16.92 4.87
N GLY A 42 30.86 -17.23 4.47
CA GLY A 42 31.61 -16.44 3.50
C GLY A 42 30.95 -16.36 2.14
N PHE A 43 30.40 -17.49 1.65
CA PHE A 43 29.64 -17.54 0.40
C PHE A 43 28.31 -16.77 0.54
N GLY A 44 27.62 -16.87 1.67
CA GLY A 44 26.42 -16.11 1.98
C GLY A 44 26.66 -14.60 1.98
N ILE A 45 27.76 -14.15 2.60
CA ILE A 45 28.17 -12.73 2.58
C ILE A 45 28.52 -12.29 1.16
N LEU A 46 29.28 -13.08 0.41
CA LEU A 46 29.65 -12.76 -0.96
C LEU A 46 28.41 -12.67 -1.87
N THR A 47 27.49 -13.63 -1.74
CA THR A 47 26.21 -13.62 -2.49
C THR A 47 25.36 -12.41 -2.10
N GLY A 48 25.29 -12.07 -0.81
CA GLY A 48 24.63 -10.87 -0.32
C GLY A 48 25.25 -9.58 -0.88
N LEU A 49 26.57 -9.49 -0.89
CA LEU A 49 27.28 -8.33 -1.48
C LEU A 49 27.09 -8.23 -2.99
N VAL A 50 27.08 -9.36 -3.72
CA VAL A 50 26.79 -9.39 -5.15
C VAL A 50 25.33 -9.02 -5.42
N ALA A 51 24.38 -9.50 -4.62
CA ALA A 51 22.97 -9.14 -4.73
C ALA A 51 22.75 -7.65 -4.44
N ILE A 52 23.41 -7.10 -3.41
CA ILE A 52 23.40 -5.66 -3.12
C ILE A 52 24.07 -4.87 -4.24
N ALA A 53 25.21 -5.32 -4.75
CA ALA A 53 25.91 -4.65 -5.85
C ALA A 53 25.09 -4.68 -7.14
N LEU A 54 24.42 -5.80 -7.45
CA LEU A 54 23.50 -5.92 -8.59
C LEU A 54 22.26 -5.06 -8.38
N PHE A 55 21.70 -5.03 -7.18
CA PHE A 55 20.58 -4.17 -6.82
C PHE A 55 20.96 -2.68 -6.95
N VAL A 56 22.08 -2.27 -6.37
CA VAL A 56 22.64 -0.91 -6.51
C VAL A 56 22.93 -0.60 -7.98
N HIS A 57 23.49 -1.54 -8.73
CA HIS A 57 23.80 -1.37 -10.14
C HIS A 57 22.53 -1.31 -11.00
N GLN A 58 21.51 -2.15 -10.75
CA GLN A 58 20.24 -2.09 -11.46
C GLN A 58 19.40 -0.86 -11.09
N VAL A 59 19.35 -0.47 -9.81
CA VAL A 59 18.55 0.69 -9.34
C VAL A 59 19.27 2.02 -9.67
N ILE A 60 20.60 2.08 -9.55
CA ILE A 60 21.36 3.31 -9.81
C ILE A 60 21.74 3.46 -11.28
N GLN A 61 22.05 2.38 -12.00
CA GLN A 61 22.42 2.47 -13.42
C GLN A 61 21.24 2.51 -14.39
N PHE A 62 20.03 2.09 -13.99
CA PHE A 62 18.82 2.44 -14.78
C PHE A 62 18.53 3.95 -14.77
N GLY A 63 19.08 4.69 -13.78
CA GLY A 63 19.12 6.17 -13.81
C GLY A 63 20.26 6.76 -14.64
N GLU A 64 21.23 5.95 -15.06
CA GLU A 64 22.37 6.39 -15.89
C GLU A 64 22.24 6.03 -17.38
N GLY A 65 21.02 5.95 -17.90
CA GLY A 65 20.81 6.26 -19.29
C GLY A 65 21.08 7.75 -19.47
N ARG A 66 22.38 8.15 -19.45
CA ARG A 66 22.74 9.54 -19.74
C ARG A 66 22.21 9.86 -21.10
N PRO A 67 21.28 10.82 -21.23
CA PRO A 67 21.05 11.42 -22.54
C PRO A 67 22.37 12.06 -22.94
N VAL A 68 22.93 11.60 -24.05
CA VAL A 68 24.02 12.29 -24.75
C VAL A 68 23.43 13.59 -25.26
N GLY A 69 23.60 14.67 -24.51
CA GLY A 69 23.07 15.98 -24.88
C GLY A 69 23.11 16.89 -23.65
N LEU A 70 23.99 17.82 -23.68
CA LEU A 70 24.26 18.97 -22.83
C LEU A 70 23.38 19.15 -21.59
N PRO A 71 24.00 19.38 -20.41
CA PRO A 71 23.26 19.74 -19.21
C PRO A 71 22.65 21.13 -19.42
N HIS A 72 21.36 21.19 -19.68
CA HIS A 72 20.61 22.44 -19.46
C HIS A 72 20.59 22.66 -17.96
N GLN A 73 21.10 23.82 -17.59
CA GLN A 73 21.09 24.36 -16.22
C GLN A 73 19.63 24.45 -15.75
N GLY A 74 19.20 23.57 -14.85
CA GLY A 74 17.99 23.88 -14.18
C GLY A 74 17.27 22.79 -13.42
N GLU A 75 16.96 21.66 -13.96
CA GLU A 75 16.05 20.75 -13.27
C GLU A 75 16.68 19.36 -13.09
N SER A 76 17.05 19.05 -11.84
CA SER A 76 17.36 17.69 -11.44
C SER A 76 16.09 16.86 -11.37
N PRO A 77 16.13 15.55 -11.68
CA PRO A 77 14.94 14.72 -11.63
C PRO A 77 14.42 14.56 -10.19
N ARG A 78 13.10 14.40 -10.08
CA ARG A 78 12.44 13.96 -8.87
C ARG A 78 12.82 12.52 -8.55
N GLY A 79 12.90 12.15 -7.27
CA GLY A 79 13.23 10.80 -6.82
C GLY A 79 12.29 9.75 -7.41
N SER A 80 12.83 8.59 -7.75
CA SER A 80 12.08 7.44 -8.26
C SER A 80 11.32 6.74 -7.14
N ILE A 81 10.23 6.06 -7.48
CA ILE A 81 9.47 5.21 -6.59
C ILE A 81 9.50 3.80 -7.17
N VAL A 82 9.99 2.84 -6.40
CA VAL A 82 10.00 1.42 -6.77
C VAL A 82 9.21 0.59 -5.77
N ASP A 83 8.74 -0.58 -6.20
CA ASP A 83 8.13 -1.56 -5.31
C ASP A 83 9.18 -2.24 -4.41
N ARG A 84 8.76 -3.15 -3.53
CA ARG A 84 9.65 -3.90 -2.63
C ARG A 84 10.69 -4.78 -3.33
N ASN A 85 10.46 -5.11 -4.60
CA ASN A 85 11.28 -5.98 -5.44
C ASN A 85 12.12 -5.17 -6.44
N GLY A 86 12.04 -3.82 -6.42
CA GLY A 86 12.77 -2.94 -7.32
C GLY A 86 12.06 -2.65 -8.65
N VAL A 87 10.78 -3.03 -8.79
CA VAL A 87 10.00 -2.69 -9.99
C VAL A 87 9.66 -1.21 -9.97
N LEU A 88 9.95 -0.51 -11.07
CA LEU A 88 9.74 0.93 -11.20
C LEU A 88 8.23 1.25 -11.26
N LEU A 89 7.75 2.07 -10.32
CA LEU A 89 6.36 2.52 -10.23
C LEU A 89 6.19 3.98 -10.65
N ALA A 90 7.18 4.83 -10.38
CA ALA A 90 7.19 6.22 -10.82
C ALA A 90 8.61 6.75 -10.97
N ALA A 91 8.89 7.45 -12.07
CA ALA A 91 10.16 8.14 -12.31
C ALA A 91 9.93 9.33 -13.23
N ASP A 92 10.91 10.22 -13.29
CA ASP A 92 10.88 11.28 -14.28
C ASP A 92 11.43 10.76 -15.61
N ARG A 93 10.71 11.09 -16.68
CA ARG A 93 11.12 10.89 -18.05
C ARG A 93 11.28 12.26 -18.72
N TYR A 94 12.35 12.43 -19.50
CA TYR A 94 12.56 13.67 -20.20
C TYR A 94 11.73 13.73 -21.48
N PHE A 95 11.15 14.92 -21.70
CA PHE A 95 10.45 15.34 -22.89
C PHE A 95 11.03 16.67 -23.35
N TYR A 96 10.72 17.11 -24.55
CA TYR A 96 10.99 18.47 -24.98
C TYR A 96 9.71 19.30 -24.92
N GLU A 97 9.79 20.46 -24.26
CA GLU A 97 8.85 21.54 -24.46
C GLU A 97 9.24 22.25 -25.75
N VAL A 98 8.26 22.54 -26.60
CA VAL A 98 8.46 23.24 -27.87
C VAL A 98 7.93 24.67 -27.73
N SER A 99 8.80 25.63 -27.90
CA SER A 99 8.46 27.06 -27.79
C SER A 99 9.11 27.88 -28.88
N THR A 100 8.62 29.11 -29.05
CA THR A 100 9.16 30.08 -29.99
C THR A 100 8.91 31.49 -29.52
N THR A 101 9.52 32.45 -30.22
CA THR A 101 9.21 33.89 -30.16
C THR A 101 8.50 34.26 -31.45
N PRO A 102 7.16 34.43 -31.48
CA PRO A 102 6.37 34.57 -32.69
C PRO A 102 6.74 35.75 -33.61
N ASN A 103 7.31 36.82 -33.03
CA ASN A 103 7.76 37.98 -33.79
C ASN A 103 8.97 37.72 -34.71
N TYR A 104 9.55 36.53 -34.70
CA TYR A 104 10.59 36.12 -35.66
C TYR A 104 10.02 35.68 -37.00
N PHE A 105 8.70 35.45 -37.09
CA PHE A 105 8.04 35.05 -38.32
C PHE A 105 7.44 36.31 -39.04
N ASP A 106 8.03 36.67 -40.14
CA ASP A 106 7.68 37.91 -40.88
C ASP A 106 6.27 37.85 -41.49
N ASP A 107 5.83 36.69 -41.93
CA ASP A 107 4.57 36.51 -42.66
C ASP A 107 3.85 35.19 -42.31
N ASP A 108 2.64 35.02 -42.86
CA ASP A 108 1.83 33.81 -42.64
C ASP A 108 2.39 32.59 -43.41
N GLU A 109 3.22 32.78 -44.43
CA GLU A 109 3.86 31.68 -45.15
C GLU A 109 4.90 30.99 -44.30
N GLN A 110 5.76 31.75 -43.59
CA GLN A 110 6.73 31.22 -42.63
C GLN A 110 6.05 30.52 -41.44
N ARG A 111 4.92 31.08 -40.95
CA ARG A 111 4.13 30.45 -39.87
C ARG A 111 3.55 29.12 -40.32
N GLN A 112 3.01 29.05 -41.54
CA GLN A 112 2.48 27.81 -42.09
C GLN A 112 3.59 26.77 -42.31
N GLN A 113 4.73 27.18 -42.88
CA GLN A 113 5.87 26.31 -43.13
C GLN A 113 6.39 25.64 -41.85
N VAL A 114 6.56 26.41 -40.77
CA VAL A 114 7.00 25.83 -39.48
C VAL A 114 5.95 24.92 -38.86
N ALA A 115 4.66 25.27 -39.00
CA ALA A 115 3.57 24.45 -38.51
C ALA A 115 3.52 23.08 -39.21
N ASP A 116 3.69 23.07 -40.56
CA ASP A 116 3.73 21.82 -41.33
C ASP A 116 4.96 20.96 -41.00
N LEU A 117 6.13 21.60 -40.82
CA LEU A 117 7.34 20.89 -40.40
C LEU A 117 7.19 20.27 -39.02
N LEU A 118 6.64 21.01 -38.05
CA LEU A 118 6.40 20.47 -36.68
C LEU A 118 5.38 19.34 -36.67
N GLN A 119 4.38 19.39 -37.54
CA GLN A 119 3.45 18.28 -37.71
C GLN A 119 4.15 17.04 -38.27
N GLY A 120 4.99 17.20 -39.28
CA GLY A 120 5.73 16.10 -39.92
C GLY A 120 6.78 15.46 -38.98
N LEU A 121 7.53 16.31 -38.27
CA LEU A 121 8.65 15.86 -37.40
C LEU A 121 8.20 15.38 -36.03
N ALA A 122 7.19 16.00 -35.43
CA ALA A 122 6.81 15.80 -34.07
C ALA A 122 5.32 15.47 -33.82
N GLY A 123 4.50 15.49 -34.87
CA GLY A 123 3.06 15.24 -34.76
C GLY A 123 2.29 16.37 -34.08
N ILE A 124 2.87 17.56 -33.98
CA ILE A 124 2.19 18.73 -33.41
C ILE A 124 1.18 19.23 -34.46
N PRO A 125 -0.13 19.41 -34.13
CA PRO A 125 -1.13 19.81 -35.13
C PRO A 125 -0.82 21.12 -35.82
N ALA A 126 -0.67 21.12 -37.17
CA ALA A 126 -0.27 22.31 -37.93
C ALA A 126 -1.27 23.46 -37.82
N LEU A 127 -2.57 23.12 -37.87
CA LEU A 127 -3.63 24.15 -37.80
C LEU A 127 -3.59 24.88 -36.43
N GLU A 128 -3.47 24.14 -35.34
CA GLU A 128 -3.40 24.71 -33.99
C GLU A 128 -2.13 25.55 -33.81
N THR A 129 -0.99 25.04 -34.30
CA THR A 129 0.29 25.77 -34.28
C THR A 129 0.22 27.07 -35.03
N PHE A 130 -0.33 27.05 -36.26
CA PHE A 130 -0.51 28.24 -37.08
C PHE A 130 -1.42 29.27 -36.41
N ASP A 131 -2.58 28.83 -35.89
CA ASP A 131 -3.53 29.72 -35.21
C ASP A 131 -2.91 30.34 -33.94
N LEU A 132 -2.12 29.61 -33.17
CA LEU A 132 -1.39 30.14 -32.01
C LEU A 132 -0.39 31.23 -32.43
N LEU A 133 0.44 30.96 -33.43
CA LEU A 133 1.43 31.92 -33.95
C LEU A 133 0.79 33.21 -34.50
N ARG A 134 -0.39 33.08 -35.14
CA ARG A 134 -1.13 34.20 -35.68
C ARG A 134 -1.88 35.01 -34.62
N THR A 135 -2.39 34.34 -33.57
CA THR A 135 -3.18 34.97 -32.50
C THR A 135 -2.29 35.79 -31.56
N PHE A 136 -1.05 35.36 -31.35
CA PHE A 136 -0.14 35.97 -30.38
C PHE A 136 1.19 36.44 -31.02
N PRO A 137 1.16 37.30 -32.04
CA PRO A 137 2.35 37.64 -32.83
C PRO A 137 3.41 38.42 -32.04
N ASP A 138 3.00 39.18 -31.02
CA ASP A 138 3.88 40.06 -30.23
C ASP A 138 4.43 39.41 -28.95
N ASN A 139 4.10 38.13 -28.70
CA ASN A 139 4.61 37.43 -27.51
C ASN A 139 6.11 37.18 -27.63
N LEU A 140 6.84 37.47 -26.57
CA LEU A 140 8.28 37.18 -26.47
C LEU A 140 8.54 35.66 -26.19
N TYR A 141 7.53 34.95 -25.75
CA TYR A 141 7.54 33.53 -25.54
C TYR A 141 6.16 32.93 -25.80
N LEU A 142 6.10 31.96 -26.66
CA LEU A 142 4.88 31.21 -26.97
C LEU A 142 5.20 29.71 -26.96
N ARG A 143 4.52 28.95 -26.09
CA ARG A 143 4.62 27.51 -26.04
C ARG A 143 3.70 26.89 -27.10
N LEU A 144 4.28 26.11 -28.02
CA LEU A 144 3.57 25.42 -29.11
C LEU A 144 3.16 24.00 -28.71
N ALA A 145 4.00 23.31 -27.88
CA ALA A 145 3.67 22.01 -27.29
C ALA A 145 4.29 21.90 -25.91
N GLU A 146 3.52 21.37 -24.97
CA GLU A 146 3.98 21.18 -23.60
C GLU A 146 4.99 20.02 -23.48
N SER A 147 4.80 18.95 -24.27
CA SER A 147 5.70 17.79 -24.26
C SER A 147 5.67 17.04 -25.58
N ILE A 148 6.84 16.84 -26.16
CA ILE A 148 7.06 15.90 -27.25
C ILE A 148 8.12 14.88 -26.82
N SER A 149 8.08 13.67 -27.40
CA SER A 149 9.07 12.64 -27.06
C SER A 149 10.48 13.11 -27.41
N MET A 150 11.48 12.57 -26.68
CA MET A 150 12.91 12.84 -26.97
C MET A 150 13.25 12.51 -28.43
N GLU A 151 12.68 11.42 -28.97
CA GLU A 151 12.87 11.03 -30.36
C GLU A 151 12.32 12.07 -31.34
N ALA A 152 11.13 12.59 -31.10
CA ALA A 152 10.54 13.67 -31.92
C ALA A 152 11.38 14.95 -31.81
N GLY A 153 11.84 15.29 -30.61
CA GLY A 153 12.72 16.44 -30.40
C GLY A 153 14.07 16.29 -31.15
N HIS A 154 14.68 15.11 -31.11
CA HIS A 154 15.90 14.87 -31.87
C HIS A 154 15.68 15.02 -33.36
N ARG A 155 14.55 14.56 -33.94
CA ARG A 155 14.24 14.80 -35.36
C ARG A 155 14.17 16.29 -35.70
N ILE A 156 13.63 17.12 -34.80
CA ILE A 156 13.61 18.57 -34.98
C ILE A 156 15.03 19.13 -34.92
N LEU A 157 15.85 18.73 -33.95
CA LEU A 157 17.25 19.18 -33.80
C LEU A 157 18.11 18.79 -35.01
N ASP A 158 17.99 17.55 -35.47
CA ASP A 158 18.70 17.07 -36.67
C ASP A 158 18.34 17.88 -37.92
N GLU A 159 17.04 18.22 -38.06
CA GLU A 159 16.58 19.05 -39.17
C GLU A 159 17.02 20.52 -39.01
N GLN A 160 17.07 21.06 -37.80
CA GLN A 160 17.63 22.38 -37.51
C GLN A 160 19.14 22.43 -37.88
N GLU A 161 19.91 21.40 -37.49
CA GLU A 161 21.33 21.29 -37.83
C GLU A 161 21.53 21.25 -39.34
N ARG A 162 20.71 20.47 -40.08
CA ARG A 162 20.73 20.42 -41.54
C ARG A 162 20.43 21.77 -42.18
N LEU A 163 19.40 22.48 -41.68
CA LEU A 163 18.97 23.78 -42.23
C LEU A 163 19.93 24.93 -41.90
N ALA A 164 20.70 24.82 -40.81
CA ALA A 164 21.67 25.85 -40.41
C ALA A 164 22.81 26.03 -41.41
N ASP A 165 23.15 24.99 -42.19
CA ASP A 165 24.16 25.04 -43.24
C ASP A 165 23.60 25.46 -44.62
N GLU A 166 22.29 25.59 -44.75
CA GLU A 166 21.64 26.00 -46.00
C GLU A 166 21.47 27.53 -46.09
N PRO A 167 21.72 28.15 -47.24
CA PRO A 167 21.51 29.58 -47.40
C PRO A 167 20.01 29.91 -47.46
N GLY A 168 19.57 30.85 -46.65
CA GLY A 168 18.16 31.33 -46.62
C GLY A 168 17.64 31.55 -45.21
N ILE A 169 16.37 31.95 -45.13
CA ILE A 169 15.62 32.08 -43.86
C ILE A 169 14.89 30.76 -43.63
N HIS A 170 15.22 30.08 -42.55
CA HIS A 170 14.58 28.81 -42.18
C HIS A 170 13.78 28.96 -40.89
N PRO A 171 12.46 29.07 -40.95
CA PRO A 171 11.61 29.35 -39.78
C PRO A 171 11.71 28.32 -38.67
N LEU A 172 12.09 27.04 -38.95
CA LEU A 172 12.31 26.00 -37.96
C LEU A 172 13.45 26.34 -36.99
N LEU A 173 14.42 27.18 -37.40
CA LEU A 173 15.53 27.62 -36.51
C LEU A 173 15.07 28.55 -35.39
N TYR A 174 13.85 29.11 -35.48
CA TYR A 174 13.25 29.94 -34.44
C TYR A 174 12.53 29.11 -33.36
N ILE A 175 12.48 27.80 -33.54
CA ILE A 175 11.91 26.88 -32.57
C ILE A 175 12.96 26.54 -31.53
N THR A 176 12.59 26.68 -30.27
CA THR A 176 13.40 26.32 -29.11
C THR A 176 12.86 25.05 -28.49
N LEU A 177 13.74 24.07 -28.32
CA LEU A 177 13.46 22.82 -27.60
C LEU A 177 14.10 22.88 -26.21
N THR A 178 13.28 22.81 -25.17
CA THR A 178 13.75 22.82 -23.80
C THR A 178 13.50 21.44 -23.17
N PRO A 179 14.54 20.68 -22.80
CA PRO A 179 14.34 19.43 -22.09
C PRO A 179 13.67 19.70 -20.74
N ALA A 180 12.56 19.02 -20.48
CA ALA A 180 11.81 19.13 -19.23
C ALA A 180 11.53 17.74 -18.66
N PRO A 181 11.84 17.48 -17.38
CA PRO A 181 11.46 16.24 -16.74
C PRO A 181 9.95 16.22 -16.52
N GLN A 182 9.31 15.12 -16.88
CA GLN A 182 7.90 14.88 -16.63
C GLN A 182 7.74 13.59 -15.86
N ARG A 183 6.90 13.62 -14.82
CA ARG A 183 6.58 12.42 -14.04
C ARG A 183 5.88 11.40 -14.91
N TYR A 184 6.37 10.17 -14.85
CA TYR A 184 5.85 9.06 -15.63
C TYR A 184 5.64 7.84 -14.72
N TYR A 185 4.48 7.19 -14.90
CA TYR A 185 4.05 6.01 -14.15
C TYR A 185 3.95 4.82 -15.14
N PRO A 186 5.00 3.96 -15.22
CA PRO A 186 5.07 2.89 -16.22
C PRO A 186 3.92 1.90 -16.14
N GLU A 187 3.47 1.60 -14.92
CA GLU A 187 2.40 0.64 -14.63
C GLU A 187 0.99 1.25 -14.76
N GLN A 188 0.90 2.53 -15.22
CA GLN A 188 -0.34 3.23 -15.48
C GLN A 188 -1.28 3.22 -14.27
N ARG A 189 -2.36 2.43 -14.29
CA ARG A 189 -3.39 2.39 -13.25
C ARG A 189 -2.99 1.62 -12.00
N VAL A 190 -1.95 0.76 -12.09
CA VAL A 190 -1.54 -0.10 -10.95
C VAL A 190 -1.02 0.77 -9.81
N GLY A 191 -1.67 0.67 -8.66
CA GLY A 191 -1.32 1.45 -7.47
C GLY A 191 -1.60 2.95 -7.59
N ALA A 192 -2.42 3.41 -8.55
CA ALA A 192 -2.64 4.83 -8.81
C ALA A 192 -3.01 5.64 -7.57
N HIS A 193 -3.98 5.18 -6.77
CA HIS A 193 -4.39 5.87 -5.54
C HIS A 193 -3.31 5.87 -4.47
N LEU A 194 -2.51 4.82 -4.42
CA LEU A 194 -1.43 4.69 -3.46
C LEU A 194 -0.25 5.60 -3.85
N LEU A 195 0.11 5.63 -5.13
CA LEU A 195 1.16 6.51 -5.64
C LEU A 195 0.74 7.98 -5.53
N GLY A 196 -0.48 8.32 -5.93
CA GLY A 196 -0.93 9.69 -6.06
C GLY A 196 -0.60 10.27 -7.44
N ILE A 197 -0.61 11.59 -7.56
CA ILE A 197 -0.40 12.31 -8.82
C ILE A 197 0.55 13.49 -8.65
N MET A 198 1.16 13.91 -9.77
CA MET A 198 1.86 15.19 -9.88
C MET A 198 0.96 16.22 -10.57
N THR A 199 0.73 17.37 -9.94
CA THR A 199 -0.07 18.47 -10.49
C THR A 199 0.69 19.78 -10.48
N MET A 200 0.30 20.70 -11.36
CA MET A 200 0.81 22.07 -11.32
C MET A 200 -0.03 22.88 -10.34
N LEU A 201 0.63 23.66 -9.49
CA LEU A 201 -0.06 24.64 -8.66
C LEU A 201 -0.56 25.79 -9.55
N LYS A 202 -1.82 26.18 -9.36
CA LYS A 202 -2.39 27.36 -10.03
C LYS A 202 -1.46 28.56 -9.83
N GLU A 203 -1.21 29.30 -10.90
CA GLU A 203 -0.38 30.53 -10.91
C GLU A 203 1.14 30.33 -10.71
N THR A 204 1.62 29.08 -10.71
CA THR A 204 3.06 28.80 -10.62
C THR A 204 3.49 27.80 -11.70
N THR A 205 4.80 27.78 -12.00
CA THR A 205 5.42 26.75 -12.84
C THR A 205 5.84 25.50 -12.02
N TRP A 206 5.49 25.48 -10.72
CA TRP A 206 5.92 24.44 -9.79
C TRP A 206 4.99 23.24 -9.85
N ARG A 207 5.58 22.07 -10.08
CA ARG A 207 4.89 20.79 -9.95
C ARG A 207 4.97 20.31 -8.49
N ARG A 208 3.87 19.77 -7.99
CA ARG A 208 3.77 19.24 -6.63
C ARG A 208 3.06 17.90 -6.63
N GLY A 209 3.56 16.97 -5.81
CA GLY A 209 2.85 15.74 -5.50
C GLY A 209 1.56 16.00 -4.73
N LEU A 210 0.49 15.34 -5.13
CA LEU A 210 -0.83 15.44 -4.51
C LEU A 210 -1.37 14.05 -4.28
N TYR A 211 -1.93 13.81 -3.08
CA TYR A 211 -2.39 12.49 -2.60
C TYR A 211 -1.27 11.43 -2.52
N GLY A 212 -1.60 10.30 -1.92
CA GLY A 212 -0.75 9.12 -1.86
C GLY A 212 0.68 9.38 -1.37
N VAL A 213 1.61 8.57 -1.88
CA VAL A 213 3.06 8.67 -1.61
C VAL A 213 3.64 9.96 -2.17
N GLU A 214 3.24 10.36 -3.38
CA GLU A 214 3.71 11.61 -4.02
C GLU A 214 3.42 12.83 -3.16
N GLY A 215 2.22 12.89 -2.55
CA GLY A 215 1.82 13.99 -1.67
C GLY A 215 2.48 13.95 -0.31
N PHE A 216 2.55 12.77 0.33
CA PHE A 216 3.12 12.61 1.67
C PHE A 216 4.63 12.86 1.68
N TYR A 217 5.33 12.31 0.69
CA TYR A 217 6.78 12.42 0.54
C TYR A 217 7.23 13.54 -0.40
N GLU A 218 6.37 14.54 -0.67
CA GLU A 218 6.68 15.66 -1.57
C GLU A 218 8.04 16.30 -1.25
N SER A 219 8.30 16.63 0.02
CA SER A 219 9.55 17.28 0.44
C SER A 219 10.79 16.39 0.31
N TYR A 220 10.58 15.07 0.25
CA TYR A 220 11.64 14.07 0.13
C TYR A 220 11.95 13.75 -1.33
N LEU A 221 10.91 13.49 -2.12
CA LEU A 221 10.98 13.17 -3.54
C LEU A 221 11.42 14.36 -4.40
N ARG A 222 11.05 15.57 -3.97
CA ARG A 222 11.31 16.80 -4.72
C ARG A 222 12.81 17.06 -4.83
N GLN A 223 13.26 17.41 -6.04
CA GLN A 223 14.58 17.97 -6.24
C GLN A 223 14.75 19.26 -5.43
N ARG A 224 15.94 19.53 -5.00
CA ARG A 224 16.33 20.84 -4.46
C ARG A 224 16.95 21.64 -5.58
N ASP A 225 16.26 22.67 -6.03
CA ASP A 225 16.81 23.57 -7.02
C ASP A 225 18.09 24.17 -6.46
N GLY A 226 19.16 24.11 -7.24
CA GLY A 226 20.33 24.90 -6.95
C GLY A 226 19.88 26.37 -6.92
N VAL A 227 20.34 27.14 -5.96
CA VAL A 227 20.06 28.56 -5.90
C VAL A 227 20.80 29.24 -7.05
N GLY A 228 20.22 29.15 -8.25
CA GLY A 228 20.47 30.10 -9.30
C GLY A 228 19.73 31.36 -8.90
N LEU A 229 20.42 32.46 -8.70
CA LEU A 229 19.83 33.78 -8.52
C LEU A 229 19.17 34.25 -9.82
N THR A 230 18.18 33.53 -10.31
CA THR A 230 17.17 34.02 -11.22
C THR A 230 15.92 34.33 -10.41
N SER A 231 16.06 35.17 -9.39
CA SER A 231 14.92 35.89 -8.89
C SER A 231 14.41 36.76 -10.04
N LYS A 232 13.11 36.77 -10.28
CA LYS A 232 12.41 37.80 -11.07
C LYS A 232 12.51 39.16 -10.33
N THR A 233 13.72 39.59 -10.01
CA THR A 233 13.98 40.96 -9.59
C THR A 233 14.39 41.72 -10.86
N THR A 234 13.73 42.82 -11.09
CA THR A 234 13.92 43.77 -12.18
C THR A 234 15.32 44.41 -12.24
N THR A 235 16.30 43.82 -11.57
CA THR A 235 17.69 44.26 -11.59
C THR A 235 18.51 43.39 -12.51
N PRO A 236 19.22 43.98 -13.51
CA PRO A 236 20.02 43.20 -14.45
C PRO A 236 21.10 42.39 -13.69
N VAL A 237 21.14 41.08 -13.91
CA VAL A 237 22.12 40.14 -13.33
C VAL A 237 23.59 40.47 -13.70
N SER A 238 23.81 41.41 -14.60
CA SER A 238 25.12 41.88 -15.05
C SER A 238 25.93 42.65 -13.99
N SER A 239 25.33 43.02 -12.85
CA SER A 239 25.99 43.81 -11.79
C SER A 239 26.55 42.96 -10.63
N LEU A 240 26.40 41.65 -10.62
CA LEU A 240 27.00 40.80 -9.59
C LEU A 240 28.40 40.33 -10.03
N PRO A 241 29.42 40.43 -9.12
CA PRO A 241 30.75 39.88 -9.40
C PRO A 241 30.68 38.41 -9.80
N ALA A 242 31.51 38.02 -10.75
CA ALA A 242 31.55 36.64 -11.29
C ALA A 242 31.78 35.58 -10.20
N ASP A 243 32.41 35.95 -9.09
CA ASP A 243 32.72 35.07 -7.96
C ASP A 243 31.48 34.74 -7.08
N VAL A 244 30.41 35.53 -7.14
CA VAL A 244 29.17 35.28 -6.40
C VAL A 244 28.21 34.36 -7.19
N ARG A 245 28.51 34.09 -8.46
CA ARG A 245 27.80 33.08 -9.28
C ARG A 245 28.24 31.66 -8.99
N ARG A 246 28.62 31.34 -7.77
CA ARG A 246 28.83 29.97 -7.33
C ARG A 246 27.47 29.28 -7.29
N TYR A 247 27.21 28.53 -8.34
CA TYR A 247 26.12 27.59 -8.41
C TYR A 247 26.18 26.64 -7.20
N LEU A 248 25.17 26.70 -6.35
CA LEU A 248 24.80 25.50 -5.60
C LEU A 248 24.18 24.56 -6.66
N PRO A 249 24.78 23.41 -6.94
CA PRO A 249 24.22 22.50 -7.91
C PRO A 249 22.82 22.09 -7.44
N SER A 250 21.90 21.92 -8.38
CA SER A 250 20.63 21.28 -8.10
C SER A 250 20.91 19.87 -7.58
N VAL A 251 20.22 19.46 -6.53
CA VAL A 251 20.33 18.12 -5.95
C VAL A 251 19.11 17.32 -6.40
N ALA A 252 19.33 16.17 -7.01
CA ALA A 252 18.26 15.25 -7.39
C ALA A 252 17.37 14.90 -6.20
N GLY A 253 16.11 14.60 -6.47
CA GLY A 253 15.19 14.04 -5.49
C GLY A 253 15.69 12.69 -4.98
N ARG A 254 15.14 12.24 -3.86
CA ARG A 254 15.56 11.01 -3.18
C ARG A 254 14.58 9.89 -3.48
N ASP A 255 15.08 8.70 -3.73
CA ASP A 255 14.27 7.55 -4.12
C ASP A 255 13.57 6.89 -2.93
N LEU A 256 12.42 6.26 -3.21
CA LEU A 256 11.64 5.49 -2.26
C LEU A 256 11.50 4.04 -2.72
N ILE A 257 11.67 3.12 -1.78
CA ILE A 257 11.32 1.71 -1.95
C ILE A 257 10.06 1.47 -1.12
N LEU A 258 8.99 1.02 -1.77
CA LEU A 258 7.72 0.77 -1.12
C LEU A 258 7.66 -0.62 -0.47
N THR A 259 6.72 -0.82 0.45
CA THR A 259 6.33 -2.14 0.97
C THR A 259 5.45 -2.90 -0.02
N ILE A 260 4.84 -2.18 -0.96
CA ILE A 260 3.98 -2.73 -1.99
C ILE A 260 4.73 -3.76 -2.81
N ASP A 261 4.09 -4.89 -3.04
CA ASP A 261 4.50 -5.87 -4.04
C ASP A 261 3.63 -5.67 -5.29
N ARG A 262 4.27 -5.31 -6.40
CA ARG A 262 3.57 -5.02 -7.66
C ARG A 262 2.64 -6.16 -8.09
N ASN A 263 3.05 -7.41 -7.86
CA ASN A 263 2.24 -8.57 -8.25
C ASN A 263 1.05 -8.76 -7.31
N VAL A 264 1.23 -8.55 -6.01
CA VAL A 264 0.14 -8.58 -5.02
C VAL A 264 -0.85 -7.43 -5.27
N GLN A 265 -0.35 -6.25 -5.61
CA GLN A 265 -1.18 -5.11 -5.99
C GLN A 265 -2.02 -5.44 -7.23
N TRP A 266 -1.39 -6.00 -8.26
CA TRP A 266 -2.08 -6.41 -9.48
C TRP A 266 -3.14 -7.51 -9.22
N ILE A 267 -2.83 -8.50 -8.37
CA ILE A 267 -3.80 -9.52 -7.94
C ILE A 267 -5.02 -8.86 -7.29
N ALA A 268 -4.79 -7.93 -6.35
CA ALA A 268 -5.87 -7.24 -5.65
C ALA A 268 -6.74 -6.41 -6.61
N GLU A 269 -6.14 -5.70 -7.55
CA GLU A 269 -6.86 -4.88 -8.54
C GLU A 269 -7.65 -5.74 -9.53
N GLU A 270 -7.08 -6.83 -10.02
CA GLU A 270 -7.77 -7.74 -10.92
C GLU A 270 -8.97 -8.41 -10.24
N GLU A 271 -8.82 -8.91 -9.00
CA GLU A 271 -9.93 -9.52 -8.27
C GLU A 271 -10.99 -8.47 -7.87
N LEU A 272 -10.57 -7.23 -7.58
CA LEU A 272 -11.51 -6.14 -7.36
C LEU A 272 -12.32 -5.81 -8.61
N ALA A 273 -11.66 -5.67 -9.76
CA ALA A 273 -12.33 -5.41 -11.03
C ALA A 273 -13.32 -6.52 -11.38
N ARG A 274 -12.91 -7.79 -11.20
CA ARG A 274 -13.77 -8.95 -11.39
C ARG A 274 -14.98 -8.94 -10.46
N ALA A 275 -14.77 -8.57 -9.18
CA ALA A 275 -15.84 -8.50 -8.21
C ALA A 275 -16.84 -7.38 -8.55
N LEU A 276 -16.36 -6.21 -9.00
CA LEU A 276 -17.24 -5.12 -9.43
C LEU A 276 -18.11 -5.53 -10.61
N GLU A 277 -17.54 -6.20 -11.62
CA GLU A 277 -18.27 -6.68 -12.78
C GLU A 277 -19.29 -7.77 -12.39
N LEU A 278 -18.83 -8.78 -11.64
CA LEU A 278 -19.65 -9.95 -11.28
C LEU A 278 -20.81 -9.57 -10.37
N TYR A 279 -20.55 -8.71 -9.38
CA TYR A 279 -21.57 -8.32 -8.38
C TYR A 279 -22.24 -6.99 -8.70
N LYS A 280 -21.86 -6.34 -9.83
CA LYS A 280 -22.36 -5.03 -10.24
C LYS A 280 -22.23 -3.98 -9.13
N ALA A 281 -21.12 -4.01 -8.41
CA ALA A 281 -20.84 -3.06 -7.37
C ALA A 281 -20.31 -1.74 -7.98
N GLN A 282 -20.67 -0.61 -7.35
CA GLN A 282 -20.32 0.71 -7.88
C GLN A 282 -18.87 1.11 -7.55
N ALA A 283 -18.38 0.66 -6.40
CA ALA A 283 -17.02 0.95 -5.94
C ALA A 283 -16.52 -0.17 -5.02
N GLY A 284 -15.22 -0.17 -4.76
CA GLY A 284 -14.66 -1.15 -3.83
C GLY A 284 -13.22 -0.85 -3.45
N THR A 285 -12.79 -1.54 -2.40
CA THR A 285 -11.43 -1.47 -1.84
C THR A 285 -10.97 -2.86 -1.44
N ILE A 286 -9.75 -3.23 -1.81
CA ILE A 286 -9.05 -4.40 -1.27
C ILE A 286 -7.72 -3.93 -0.66
N ILE A 287 -7.48 -4.30 0.61
CA ILE A 287 -6.23 -4.03 1.31
C ILE A 287 -5.60 -5.38 1.68
N VAL A 288 -4.32 -5.54 1.42
CA VAL A 288 -3.51 -6.68 1.87
C VAL A 288 -2.38 -6.14 2.75
N MET A 289 -2.28 -6.64 3.99
CA MET A 289 -1.28 -6.21 4.97
C MET A 289 -0.54 -7.40 5.55
N GLU A 290 0.74 -7.21 5.89
CA GLU A 290 1.49 -8.12 6.74
C GLU A 290 1.25 -7.76 8.22
N PRO A 291 0.60 -8.63 9.01
CA PRO A 291 0.17 -8.27 10.37
C PRO A 291 1.35 -8.06 11.35
N LYS A 292 2.47 -8.76 11.14
CA LYS A 292 3.62 -8.73 12.06
C LYS A 292 4.39 -7.41 12.02
N THR A 293 4.46 -6.78 10.85
CA THR A 293 5.22 -5.55 10.62
C THR A 293 4.34 -4.32 10.45
N GLY A 294 3.11 -4.49 9.93
CA GLY A 294 2.25 -3.41 9.50
C GLY A 294 2.51 -2.96 8.05
N GLU A 295 3.37 -3.68 7.30
CA GLU A 295 3.59 -3.41 5.89
C GLU A 295 2.29 -3.55 5.10
N VAL A 296 1.94 -2.55 4.30
CA VAL A 296 0.86 -2.66 3.30
C VAL A 296 1.46 -3.26 2.04
N LEU A 297 0.99 -4.46 1.67
CA LEU A 297 1.48 -5.21 0.50
C LEU A 297 0.72 -4.84 -0.76
N ALA A 298 -0.55 -4.48 -0.62
CA ALA A 298 -1.41 -3.97 -1.69
C ALA A 298 -2.54 -3.10 -1.11
N MET A 299 -2.97 -2.11 -1.91
CA MET A 299 -4.09 -1.24 -1.62
C MET A 299 -4.79 -0.88 -2.94
N ALA A 300 -5.73 -1.72 -3.34
CA ALA A 300 -6.51 -1.57 -4.56
C ALA A 300 -7.81 -0.83 -4.30
N ASN A 301 -8.17 0.12 -5.16
CA ASN A 301 -9.43 0.86 -5.09
C ASN A 301 -10.04 0.99 -6.48
N ALA A 302 -11.35 1.02 -6.54
CA ALA A 302 -12.09 1.25 -7.77
C ALA A 302 -13.34 2.13 -7.49
N PRO A 303 -13.69 3.03 -8.43
CA PRO A 303 -13.06 3.26 -9.73
C PRO A 303 -11.63 3.76 -9.62
N THR A 304 -10.78 3.42 -10.60
CA THR A 304 -9.38 3.83 -10.65
C THR A 304 -9.11 4.77 -11.83
N PHE A 305 -7.95 5.39 -11.86
CA PHE A 305 -7.53 6.34 -12.88
C PHE A 305 -6.11 6.04 -13.38
N ASP A 306 -5.71 6.67 -14.51
CA ASP A 306 -4.31 6.67 -14.95
C ASP A 306 -3.61 7.94 -14.44
N PRO A 307 -2.58 7.84 -13.60
CA PRO A 307 -1.84 9.01 -13.10
C PRO A 307 -1.15 9.81 -14.22
N ASN A 308 -0.89 9.18 -15.38
CA ASN A 308 -0.34 9.89 -16.54
C ASN A 308 -1.39 10.77 -17.26
N ALA A 309 -2.70 10.46 -17.09
CA ALA A 309 -3.83 11.15 -17.73
C ALA A 309 -4.90 11.58 -16.71
N PHE A 310 -4.51 11.88 -15.48
CA PHE A 310 -5.43 12.16 -14.37
C PHE A 310 -6.37 13.36 -14.61
N ILE A 311 -6.00 14.30 -15.50
CA ILE A 311 -6.82 15.48 -15.83
C ILE A 311 -8.16 15.06 -16.46
N GLU A 312 -8.19 13.93 -17.16
CA GLU A 312 -9.38 13.35 -17.79
C GLU A 312 -10.30 12.64 -16.79
N SER A 313 -9.82 12.43 -15.55
CA SER A 313 -10.53 11.67 -14.53
C SER A 313 -11.42 12.57 -13.67
N ASP A 314 -12.48 11.99 -13.09
CA ASP A 314 -13.28 12.67 -12.07
C ASP A 314 -12.39 13.03 -10.87
N PRO A 315 -12.36 14.30 -10.43
CA PRO A 315 -11.59 14.71 -9.25
C PRO A 315 -11.91 13.90 -7.98
N ALA A 316 -13.15 13.42 -7.83
CA ALA A 316 -13.54 12.56 -6.72
C ALA A 316 -12.84 11.19 -6.75
N ALA A 317 -12.52 10.68 -7.94
CA ALA A 317 -11.81 9.40 -8.11
C ALA A 317 -10.32 9.48 -7.80
N LEU A 318 -9.73 10.68 -7.64
CA LEU A 318 -8.30 10.85 -7.38
C LEU A 318 -7.92 10.60 -5.92
N GLN A 319 -8.87 10.69 -5.00
CA GLN A 319 -8.64 10.45 -3.58
C GLN A 319 -8.53 8.95 -3.31
N ASN A 320 -7.69 8.57 -2.34
CA ASN A 320 -7.52 7.18 -1.93
C ASN A 320 -8.59 6.81 -0.89
N PRO A 321 -9.69 6.12 -1.26
CA PRO A 321 -10.78 5.81 -0.33
C PRO A 321 -10.38 4.83 0.78
N ALA A 322 -9.29 4.07 0.62
CA ALA A 322 -8.81 3.18 1.66
C ALA A 322 -8.39 3.93 2.94
N VAL A 323 -7.95 5.20 2.82
CA VAL A 323 -7.52 6.05 3.93
C VAL A 323 -8.41 7.27 4.15
N SER A 324 -9.20 7.69 3.13
CA SER A 324 -10.00 8.93 3.18
C SER A 324 -11.51 8.71 3.27
N ALA A 325 -12.04 7.54 2.92
CA ALA A 325 -13.47 7.28 2.99
C ALA A 325 -13.86 6.67 4.33
N GLN A 326 -14.83 7.29 4.97
CA GLN A 326 -15.44 6.80 6.22
C GLN A 326 -16.70 5.99 5.90
N TYR A 327 -16.87 4.84 6.55
CA TYR A 327 -18.04 4.00 6.42
C TYR A 327 -18.40 3.30 7.73
N GLU A 328 -19.64 2.92 7.92
CA GLU A 328 -20.04 2.07 9.03
C GLU A 328 -19.60 0.62 8.74
N PRO A 329 -18.72 0.02 9.58
CA PRO A 329 -18.14 -1.30 9.28
C PRO A 329 -19.15 -2.45 9.39
N GLY A 330 -20.26 -2.23 10.07
CA GLY A 330 -21.24 -3.28 10.31
C GLY A 330 -20.68 -4.47 11.07
N SER A 331 -21.15 -5.66 10.75
CA SER A 331 -20.87 -6.88 11.52
C SER A 331 -19.41 -7.33 11.54
N VAL A 332 -18.51 -6.80 10.71
CA VAL A 332 -17.07 -7.06 10.87
C VAL A 332 -16.53 -6.47 12.19
N PHE A 333 -17.17 -5.42 12.70
CA PHE A 333 -16.81 -4.80 13.98
C PHE A 333 -17.08 -5.71 15.19
N LYS A 334 -17.91 -6.74 15.03
CA LYS A 334 -18.15 -7.75 16.08
C LYS A 334 -16.90 -8.50 16.49
N ILE A 335 -15.88 -8.59 15.61
CA ILE A 335 -14.55 -9.11 15.96
C ILE A 335 -13.96 -8.29 17.10
N ILE A 336 -14.03 -6.97 17.01
CA ILE A 336 -13.48 -6.03 18.01
C ILE A 336 -14.24 -6.14 19.33
N THR A 337 -15.58 -6.21 19.25
CA THR A 337 -16.45 -6.35 20.42
C THR A 337 -16.21 -7.69 21.13
N ALA A 338 -16.08 -8.79 20.39
CA ALA A 338 -15.77 -10.10 20.95
C ALA A 338 -14.37 -10.12 21.60
N ALA A 339 -13.36 -9.56 20.94
CA ALA A 339 -12.02 -9.40 21.47
C ALA A 339 -12.04 -8.64 22.82
N ALA A 340 -12.75 -7.51 22.86
CA ALA A 340 -12.89 -6.70 24.05
C ALA A 340 -13.63 -7.44 25.19
N ALA A 341 -14.71 -8.16 24.86
CA ALA A 341 -15.51 -8.91 25.83
C ALA A 341 -14.71 -10.07 26.46
N LEU A 342 -13.92 -10.79 25.66
CA LEU A 342 -13.00 -11.84 26.11
C LEU A 342 -11.87 -11.26 26.99
N ASP A 343 -11.19 -10.23 26.47
CA ASP A 343 -10.02 -9.66 27.16
C ASP A 343 -10.39 -8.98 28.49
N SER A 344 -11.59 -8.40 28.56
CA SER A 344 -12.13 -7.81 29.80
C SER A 344 -12.59 -8.88 30.81
N GLY A 345 -12.76 -10.13 30.38
CA GLY A 345 -13.23 -11.24 31.22
C GLY A 345 -14.72 -11.19 31.56
N VAL A 346 -15.51 -10.33 30.90
CA VAL A 346 -16.97 -10.26 31.15
C VAL A 346 -17.74 -11.43 30.57
N VAL A 347 -17.14 -12.13 29.59
CA VAL A 347 -17.65 -13.37 29.03
C VAL A 347 -16.50 -14.35 28.76
N THR A 348 -16.86 -15.64 28.72
CA THR A 348 -15.94 -16.70 28.23
C THR A 348 -16.47 -17.26 26.92
N PRO A 349 -15.64 -17.91 26.07
CA PRO A 349 -16.05 -18.42 24.76
C PRO A 349 -17.25 -19.35 24.79
N THR A 350 -17.32 -20.21 25.83
CA THR A 350 -18.35 -21.24 25.99
C THR A 350 -19.55 -20.79 26.82
N GLN A 351 -19.47 -19.57 27.38
CA GLN A 351 -20.60 -19.00 28.12
C GLN A 351 -21.78 -18.76 27.18
N LYS A 352 -22.93 -19.34 27.52
CA LYS A 352 -24.15 -19.13 26.75
C LYS A 352 -24.91 -17.93 27.25
N LEU A 353 -25.33 -17.09 26.32
CA LEU A 353 -26.24 -15.97 26.53
C LEU A 353 -27.53 -16.22 25.78
N THR A 354 -28.64 -15.64 26.28
CA THR A 354 -29.96 -15.80 25.64
C THR A 354 -30.16 -14.77 24.56
N ASP A 355 -30.26 -15.23 23.31
CA ASP A 355 -30.71 -14.41 22.20
C ASP A 355 -32.24 -14.44 22.09
N THR A 356 -32.84 -13.32 22.40
CA THR A 356 -34.31 -13.13 22.35
C THR A 356 -34.79 -12.57 21.03
N GLY A 357 -33.90 -12.35 20.06
CA GLY A 357 -34.19 -11.70 18.78
C GLY A 357 -34.26 -10.17 18.84
N SER A 358 -34.39 -9.60 20.05
CA SER A 358 -34.41 -8.15 20.27
C SER A 358 -33.90 -7.77 21.65
N ILE A 359 -33.30 -6.58 21.77
CA ILE A 359 -32.87 -5.99 23.05
C ILE A 359 -33.07 -4.47 23.03
N ALA A 360 -33.64 -3.93 24.11
CA ALA A 360 -33.76 -2.48 24.27
C ALA A 360 -32.49 -1.91 24.90
N VAL A 361 -31.86 -0.93 24.23
CA VAL A 361 -30.67 -0.22 24.74
C VAL A 361 -30.91 1.28 24.62
N GLY A 362 -31.02 1.96 25.75
CA GLY A 362 -31.44 3.37 25.78
C GLY A 362 -32.84 3.54 25.16
N GLN A 363 -32.92 4.35 24.13
CA GLN A 363 -34.16 4.63 23.42
C GLN A 363 -34.36 3.79 22.15
N ARG A 364 -33.42 2.87 21.84
CA ARG A 364 -33.53 2.02 20.64
C ARG A 364 -33.74 0.56 20.98
N VAL A 365 -34.54 -0.10 20.14
CA VAL A 365 -34.65 -1.56 20.10
C VAL A 365 -33.73 -2.07 19.00
N ILE A 366 -32.78 -2.88 19.40
CA ILE A 366 -31.81 -3.56 18.49
C ILE A 366 -32.43 -4.92 18.14
N LEU A 367 -32.42 -5.26 16.86
CA LEU A 367 -32.92 -6.51 16.32
C LEU A 367 -31.79 -7.29 15.67
N ASN A 368 -31.84 -8.61 15.64
CA ASN A 368 -31.07 -9.41 14.73
C ASN A 368 -31.48 -9.15 13.28
N SER A 369 -30.58 -9.37 12.31
CA SER A 369 -30.87 -9.12 10.89
C SER A 369 -31.99 -10.02 10.33
N ASP A 370 -32.12 -11.24 10.84
CA ASP A 370 -33.17 -12.19 10.51
C ASP A 370 -34.45 -11.99 11.34
N ARG A 371 -34.45 -11.03 12.29
CA ARG A 371 -35.56 -10.72 13.21
C ARG A 371 -36.02 -11.91 14.08
N ALA A 372 -35.14 -12.92 14.23
CA ALA A 372 -35.44 -14.13 15.02
C ALA A 372 -34.57 -14.21 16.28
N GLY A 373 -35.14 -14.88 17.32
CA GLY A 373 -34.40 -15.26 18.52
C GLY A 373 -33.85 -16.69 18.39
N HIS A 374 -32.60 -16.89 18.81
CA HIS A 374 -31.88 -18.17 18.67
C HIS A 374 -31.69 -18.91 20.02
N GLY A 375 -32.27 -18.38 21.13
CA GLY A 375 -32.16 -19.03 22.44
C GLY A 375 -30.77 -18.95 23.05
N GLN A 376 -30.30 -20.05 23.60
CA GLN A 376 -29.01 -20.12 24.28
C GLN A 376 -27.88 -20.34 23.28
N VAL A 377 -27.05 -19.34 23.03
CA VAL A 377 -25.94 -19.36 22.08
C VAL A 377 -24.63 -19.01 22.76
N ASP A 378 -23.54 -19.66 22.33
CA ASP A 378 -22.17 -19.30 22.72
C ASP A 378 -21.57 -18.23 21.77
N MET A 379 -20.31 -17.86 22.02
CA MET A 379 -19.64 -16.82 21.23
C MET A 379 -19.46 -17.22 19.76
N THR A 380 -19.11 -18.46 19.49
CA THR A 380 -18.91 -18.96 18.12
C THR A 380 -20.21 -18.88 17.33
N GLU A 381 -21.28 -19.41 17.90
CA GLU A 381 -22.60 -19.41 17.27
C GLU A 381 -23.12 -17.97 17.07
N ALA A 382 -22.92 -17.09 18.06
CA ALA A 382 -23.31 -15.67 17.97
C ALA A 382 -22.57 -14.95 16.84
N LEU A 383 -21.26 -15.21 16.64
CA LEU A 383 -20.48 -14.62 15.56
C LEU A 383 -20.80 -15.27 14.20
N ALA A 384 -20.95 -16.59 14.14
CA ALA A 384 -21.28 -17.31 12.90
C ALA A 384 -22.63 -16.87 12.32
N ARG A 385 -23.65 -16.76 13.17
CA ARG A 385 -24.98 -16.23 12.82
C ARG A 385 -25.05 -14.71 12.77
N SER A 386 -23.98 -14.04 13.21
CA SER A 386 -23.88 -12.58 13.22
C SER A 386 -24.98 -11.89 14.05
N LEU A 387 -25.22 -12.36 15.28
CA LEU A 387 -26.30 -11.89 16.15
C LEU A 387 -25.98 -10.52 16.77
N ASN A 388 -26.81 -9.51 16.48
CA ASN A 388 -26.68 -8.15 17.01
C ASN A 388 -27.00 -8.10 18.50
N VAL A 389 -28.03 -8.84 18.91
CA VAL A 389 -28.53 -8.87 20.29
C VAL A 389 -27.46 -9.34 21.26
N ILE A 390 -26.72 -10.37 20.91
CA ILE A 390 -25.64 -10.92 21.73
C ILE A 390 -24.45 -9.95 21.82
N THR A 391 -24.03 -9.33 20.71
CA THR A 391 -22.95 -8.34 20.76
C THR A 391 -23.33 -7.09 21.56
N ALA A 392 -24.58 -6.66 21.48
CA ALA A 392 -25.11 -5.60 22.33
C ALA A 392 -25.09 -6.00 23.82
N GLN A 393 -25.45 -7.25 24.16
CA GLN A 393 -25.30 -7.75 25.54
C GLN A 393 -23.85 -7.71 26.01
N TRP A 394 -22.87 -8.12 25.19
CA TRP A 394 -21.45 -8.02 25.55
C TRP A 394 -21.02 -6.58 25.85
N SER A 395 -21.43 -5.62 25.03
CA SER A 395 -21.10 -4.20 25.27
C SER A 395 -21.75 -3.65 26.54
N LEU A 396 -22.99 -4.07 26.85
CA LEU A 396 -23.65 -3.71 28.09
C LEU A 396 -23.00 -4.32 29.33
N LEU A 397 -22.54 -5.60 29.26
CA LEU A 397 -21.81 -6.25 30.33
C LEU A 397 -20.46 -5.56 30.62
N MET A 398 -19.74 -5.11 29.57
CA MET A 398 -18.52 -4.30 29.73
C MET A 398 -18.82 -2.90 30.28
N GLY A 399 -19.97 -2.35 29.96
CA GLY A 399 -20.29 -0.95 30.21
C GLY A 399 -19.53 0.02 29.31
N HIS A 400 -20.05 1.24 29.19
CA HIS A 400 -19.55 2.23 28.24
C HIS A 400 -18.08 2.59 28.44
N ARG A 401 -17.59 2.73 29.68
CA ARG A 401 -16.20 3.12 29.94
C ARG A 401 -15.22 2.10 29.37
N GLN A 402 -15.41 0.83 29.65
CA GLN A 402 -14.51 -0.24 29.23
C GLN A 402 -14.62 -0.51 27.74
N PHE A 403 -15.83 -0.53 27.18
CA PHE A 403 -16.04 -0.72 25.75
C PHE A 403 -15.32 0.33 24.90
N TYR A 404 -15.46 1.63 25.23
CA TYR A 404 -14.81 2.70 24.47
C TYR A 404 -13.28 2.76 24.70
N GLN A 405 -12.77 2.26 25.84
CA GLN A 405 -11.33 2.07 26.03
C GLN A 405 -10.77 1.05 25.04
N TYR A 406 -11.48 -0.04 24.76
CA TYR A 406 -11.07 -1.01 23.73
C TYR A 406 -11.16 -0.42 22.33
N ILE A 407 -12.21 0.31 22.00
CA ILE A 407 -12.31 1.04 20.72
C ILE A 407 -11.06 1.90 20.49
N GLU A 408 -10.63 2.64 21.51
CA GLU A 408 -9.41 3.47 21.43
C GLU A 408 -8.13 2.64 21.34
N ARG A 409 -8.03 1.49 22.04
CA ARG A 409 -6.88 0.58 21.97
C ARG A 409 -6.72 -0.03 20.57
N PHE A 410 -7.82 -0.31 19.89
CA PHE A 410 -7.81 -0.78 18.50
C PHE A 410 -7.55 0.33 17.48
N GLY A 411 -7.32 1.57 17.92
CA GLY A 411 -6.95 2.70 17.08
C GLY A 411 -8.10 3.43 16.42
N PHE A 412 -9.37 3.11 16.74
CA PHE A 412 -10.52 3.81 16.16
C PHE A 412 -10.68 5.22 16.73
N GLY A 413 -11.19 6.13 15.87
CA GLY A 413 -11.35 7.55 16.22
C GLY A 413 -10.05 8.35 16.19
N LYS A 414 -8.96 7.78 15.65
CA LYS A 414 -7.64 8.42 15.43
C LYS A 414 -7.14 8.05 14.04
N VAL A 415 -6.20 8.83 13.49
CA VAL A 415 -5.45 8.42 12.29
C VAL A 415 -4.56 7.22 12.63
N THR A 416 -4.30 6.35 11.64
CA THR A 416 -3.40 5.20 11.81
C THR A 416 -1.92 5.60 11.71
N GLU A 417 -1.66 6.84 11.32
CA GLU A 417 -0.32 7.37 11.03
C GLU A 417 0.35 6.67 9.84
N ILE A 418 -0.45 6.15 8.90
CA ILE A 418 0.07 5.62 7.65
C ILE A 418 0.74 6.75 6.85
N ASP A 419 1.85 6.45 6.22
CA ASP A 419 2.64 7.41 5.45
C ASP A 419 2.06 7.70 4.05
N LEU A 420 0.75 8.01 4.01
CA LEU A 420 0.00 8.42 2.82
C LEU A 420 -0.71 9.77 3.07
N ALA A 421 -0.71 10.63 2.06
CA ALA A 421 -1.46 11.88 2.13
C ALA A 421 -2.96 11.63 2.02
N GLY A 422 -3.74 12.38 2.80
CA GLY A 422 -5.21 12.34 2.74
C GLY A 422 -5.86 11.41 3.76
N GLU A 423 -5.11 10.87 4.73
CA GLU A 423 -5.69 10.07 5.81
C GLU A 423 -6.65 10.90 6.66
N VAL A 424 -7.82 10.32 6.97
CA VAL A 424 -8.80 10.89 7.89
C VAL A 424 -9.00 9.98 9.10
N TYR A 425 -9.37 10.59 10.25
CA TYR A 425 -9.79 9.84 11.43
C TYR A 425 -11.22 9.33 11.23
N GLY A 426 -11.55 8.15 11.82
CA GLY A 426 -12.91 7.66 11.87
C GLY A 426 -13.79 8.48 12.82
N LEU A 427 -15.10 8.27 12.79
CA LEU A 427 -16.04 8.93 13.68
C LEU A 427 -16.46 7.97 14.81
N THR A 428 -16.10 8.30 16.03
CA THR A 428 -16.56 7.60 17.24
C THR A 428 -17.08 8.64 18.24
N LYS A 429 -18.37 8.57 18.54
CA LYS A 429 -18.96 9.41 19.60
C LYS A 429 -18.43 8.94 20.95
N LYS A 430 -18.08 9.86 21.83
CA LYS A 430 -17.49 9.53 23.13
C LYS A 430 -18.52 9.68 24.25
N PRO A 431 -18.56 8.74 25.23
CA PRO A 431 -19.39 8.90 26.41
C PRO A 431 -19.11 10.24 27.11
N GLY A 432 -20.20 10.95 27.43
CA GLY A 432 -20.11 12.28 28.06
C GLY A 432 -20.15 13.47 27.09
N THR A 433 -20.12 13.24 25.77
CA THR A 433 -20.39 14.28 24.77
C THR A 433 -21.91 14.41 24.51
N LEU A 434 -22.33 15.55 23.98
CA LEU A 434 -23.77 15.82 23.74
C LEU A 434 -24.38 14.94 22.66
N ASP A 435 -23.59 14.42 21.75
CA ASP A 435 -23.98 13.58 20.62
C ASP A 435 -23.97 12.08 20.94
N TRP A 436 -23.50 11.70 22.16
CA TRP A 436 -23.47 10.31 22.61
C TRP A 436 -24.75 9.98 23.41
N SER A 437 -25.29 8.80 23.19
CA SER A 437 -26.41 8.24 23.94
C SER A 437 -26.12 6.79 24.35
N LEU A 438 -26.89 6.28 25.33
CA LEU A 438 -26.75 4.87 25.72
C LEU A 438 -27.06 3.91 24.55
N SER A 439 -27.87 4.32 23.58
CA SER A 439 -28.17 3.54 22.38
C SER A 439 -26.90 3.32 21.53
N ASP A 440 -25.96 4.29 21.54
CA ASP A 440 -24.69 4.17 20.81
C ASP A 440 -23.82 3.02 21.37
N LEU A 441 -23.89 2.73 22.67
CA LEU A 441 -23.16 1.58 23.25
C LEU A 441 -23.62 0.26 22.62
N GLY A 442 -24.93 0.10 22.41
CA GLY A 442 -25.48 -1.10 21.78
C GLY A 442 -25.20 -1.15 20.29
N THR A 443 -25.45 -0.05 19.55
CA THR A 443 -25.28 -0.05 18.08
C THR A 443 -23.82 -0.11 17.65
N ASN A 444 -22.91 0.56 18.36
CA ASN A 444 -21.48 0.52 18.05
C ASN A 444 -20.89 -0.89 18.23
N SER A 445 -21.49 -1.74 19.09
CA SER A 445 -21.02 -3.11 19.31
C SER A 445 -21.04 -3.99 18.05
N PHE A 446 -21.91 -3.66 17.09
CA PHE A 446 -22.00 -4.36 15.80
C PHE A 446 -21.71 -3.44 14.61
N GLY A 447 -21.02 -2.30 14.86
CA GLY A 447 -20.46 -1.44 13.83
C GLY A 447 -21.44 -0.48 13.17
N GLN A 448 -22.54 -0.09 13.85
CA GLN A 448 -23.43 0.99 13.44
C GLN A 448 -23.33 2.18 14.40
N GLY A 449 -23.53 3.40 13.88
CA GLY A 449 -23.42 4.64 14.66
C GLY A 449 -21.97 5.07 14.94
N LEU A 450 -21.00 4.39 14.38
CA LEU A 450 -19.59 4.79 14.28
C LEU A 450 -19.11 4.65 12.82
N ALA A 451 -18.10 5.41 12.43
CA ALA A 451 -17.53 5.30 11.11
C ALA A 451 -16.02 5.10 11.19
N VAL A 452 -15.50 4.23 10.32
CA VAL A 452 -14.08 3.87 10.24
C VAL A 452 -13.59 3.99 8.80
N THR A 453 -12.28 4.10 8.61
CA THR A 453 -11.69 3.93 7.27
C THR A 453 -11.36 2.46 7.03
N PRO A 454 -11.28 2.00 5.75
CA PRO A 454 -10.88 0.63 5.44
C PRO A 454 -9.55 0.24 6.08
N ILE A 455 -8.56 1.14 6.07
CA ILE A 455 -7.25 0.86 6.70
C ILE A 455 -7.35 0.71 8.22
N GLN A 456 -8.18 1.50 8.90
CA GLN A 456 -8.41 1.33 10.34
C GLN A 456 -8.97 -0.06 10.65
N MET A 457 -9.97 -0.52 9.87
CA MET A 457 -10.58 -1.83 10.09
C MET A 457 -9.61 -2.97 9.81
N ALA A 458 -8.85 -2.88 8.71
CA ALA A 458 -7.82 -3.86 8.36
C ALA A 458 -6.74 -3.95 9.44
N ASN A 459 -6.24 -2.79 9.91
CA ASN A 459 -5.19 -2.71 10.93
C ASN A 459 -5.66 -3.21 12.31
N ALA A 460 -6.92 -2.94 12.68
CA ALA A 460 -7.50 -3.46 13.92
C ALA A 460 -7.56 -5.00 13.91
N VAL A 461 -7.97 -5.63 12.79
CA VAL A 461 -7.98 -7.08 12.64
C VAL A 461 -6.55 -7.63 12.54
N ALA A 462 -5.63 -6.91 11.89
CA ALA A 462 -4.21 -7.27 11.85
C ALA A 462 -3.61 -7.35 13.27
N SER A 463 -4.05 -6.52 14.20
CA SER A 463 -3.58 -6.61 15.58
C SER A 463 -3.95 -7.93 16.25
N ILE A 464 -5.12 -8.51 15.95
CA ILE A 464 -5.53 -9.82 16.46
C ILE A 464 -4.67 -10.90 15.83
N ALA A 465 -4.48 -10.86 14.49
CA ALA A 465 -3.58 -11.76 13.77
C ALA A 465 -2.11 -11.69 14.28
N ASN A 466 -1.72 -10.56 14.88
CA ASN A 466 -0.39 -10.30 15.45
C ASN A 466 -0.34 -10.49 16.99
N GLY A 467 -1.17 -11.35 17.54
CA GLY A 467 -1.15 -11.65 19.00
C GLY A 467 -1.48 -10.44 19.87
N GLY A 468 -2.34 -9.53 19.40
CA GLY A 468 -2.81 -8.34 20.10
C GLY A 468 -1.94 -7.10 19.93
N LYS A 469 -0.86 -7.14 19.14
CA LYS A 469 0.01 -5.98 18.88
C LYS A 469 -0.54 -5.16 17.72
N LEU A 470 -0.89 -3.90 17.98
CA LEU A 470 -1.28 -2.94 16.96
C LEU A 470 -0.03 -2.29 16.36
N MET A 471 0.24 -2.54 15.08
CA MET A 471 1.35 -1.94 14.36
C MET A 471 0.91 -0.64 13.69
N ARG A 472 1.85 0.29 13.50
CA ARG A 472 1.63 1.41 12.58
C ARG A 472 1.69 0.89 11.15
N PRO A 473 0.63 1.03 10.34
CA PRO A 473 0.69 0.66 8.93
C PRO A 473 1.62 1.61 8.18
N TYR A 474 2.36 1.12 7.18
CA TYR A 474 3.24 1.94 6.36
C TYR A 474 3.40 1.37 4.96
N VAL A 475 3.74 2.26 4.01
CA VAL A 475 3.92 1.94 2.59
C VAL A 475 5.34 2.19 2.08
N VAL A 476 6.17 2.93 2.82
CA VAL A 476 7.58 3.14 2.45
C VAL A 476 8.49 2.25 3.29
N LYS A 477 9.03 1.22 2.63
CA LYS A 477 9.95 0.24 3.21
C LYS A 477 11.34 0.83 3.46
N ALA A 478 11.82 1.65 2.54
CA ALA A 478 13.10 2.30 2.68
C ALA A 478 13.18 3.62 1.89
N ARG A 479 14.07 4.47 2.35
CA ARG A 479 14.43 5.75 1.73
C ARG A 479 15.87 5.67 1.28
N VAL A 480 16.14 6.11 0.05
CA VAL A 480 17.51 6.15 -0.48
C VAL A 480 18.03 7.58 -0.40
N LEU A 481 19.10 7.78 0.36
CA LEU A 481 19.74 9.09 0.58
C LEU A 481 21.21 9.00 0.23
N ASP A 482 21.64 9.71 -0.79
CA ASP A 482 23.06 9.77 -1.23
C ASP A 482 23.69 8.37 -1.39
N GLY A 483 22.93 7.41 -1.94
CA GLY A 483 23.33 6.02 -2.09
C GLY A 483 23.21 5.15 -0.83
N ALA A 484 22.87 5.73 0.33
CA ALA A 484 22.60 4.98 1.56
C ALA A 484 21.12 4.61 1.65
N VAL A 485 20.82 3.35 1.99
CA VAL A 485 19.45 2.84 2.18
C VAL A 485 19.09 2.92 3.66
N GLN A 486 18.09 3.73 3.98
CA GLN A 486 17.52 3.84 5.32
C GLN A 486 16.21 3.05 5.37
N VAL A 487 16.23 1.89 6.01
CA VAL A 487 15.07 1.02 6.19
C VAL A 487 14.12 1.59 7.23
N THR A 488 12.81 1.46 6.98
CA THR A 488 11.76 1.80 7.95
C THR A 488 11.61 0.67 8.96
N GLU A 489 11.80 0.98 10.24
CA GLU A 489 11.61 0.02 11.32
C GLU A 489 10.11 -0.09 11.67
N PRO A 490 9.56 -1.32 11.77
CA PRO A 490 8.19 -1.53 12.22
C PRO A 490 7.93 -0.93 13.60
N THR A 491 6.84 -0.20 13.75
CA THR A 491 6.51 0.51 15.00
C THR A 491 5.25 -0.07 15.63
N VAL A 492 5.35 -0.49 16.90
CA VAL A 492 4.22 -0.92 17.70
C VAL A 492 3.54 0.30 18.31
N LEU A 493 2.26 0.55 17.98
CA LEU A 493 1.46 1.64 18.54
C LEU A 493 0.88 1.29 19.92
N GLY A 494 0.64 0.02 20.18
CA GLY A 494 0.10 -0.44 21.44
C GLY A 494 -0.32 -1.91 21.45
N THR A 495 -0.97 -2.32 22.53
CA THR A 495 -1.56 -3.66 22.67
C THR A 495 -3.07 -3.54 22.75
N THR A 496 -3.77 -4.22 21.88
CA THR A 496 -5.24 -4.23 21.81
C THR A 496 -5.84 -5.20 22.82
N VAL A 497 -5.37 -6.44 22.80
CA VAL A 497 -5.75 -7.52 23.72
C VAL A 497 -4.52 -8.36 24.07
N ARG A 498 -4.65 -9.20 25.10
CA ARG A 498 -3.60 -10.14 25.48
C ARG A 498 -3.40 -11.21 24.40
N PRO A 499 -2.16 -11.75 24.24
CA PRO A 499 -1.85 -12.74 23.19
C PRO A 499 -2.70 -14.01 23.27
N GLU A 500 -2.99 -14.50 24.46
CA GLU A 500 -3.85 -15.67 24.68
C GLU A 500 -5.28 -15.43 24.19
N ILE A 501 -5.80 -14.22 24.37
CA ILE A 501 -7.14 -13.82 23.88
C ILE A 501 -7.15 -13.70 22.35
N ALA A 502 -6.10 -13.12 21.77
CA ALA A 502 -5.95 -13.07 20.32
C ALA A 502 -5.95 -14.47 19.70
N LYS A 503 -5.22 -15.42 20.31
CA LYS A 503 -5.19 -16.81 19.88
C LYS A 503 -6.56 -17.49 20.03
N GLU A 504 -7.21 -17.32 21.17
CA GLU A 504 -8.54 -17.90 21.43
C GLU A 504 -9.59 -17.38 20.45
N LEU A 505 -9.59 -16.06 20.20
CA LEU A 505 -10.48 -15.45 19.22
C LEU A 505 -10.17 -15.93 17.79
N THR A 506 -8.90 -16.19 17.47
CA THR A 506 -8.52 -16.75 16.16
C THR A 506 -9.19 -18.09 15.92
N GLU A 507 -9.18 -19.00 16.91
CA GLU A 507 -9.86 -20.30 16.81
C GLU A 507 -11.38 -20.16 16.64
N ILE A 508 -11.97 -19.20 17.33
CA ILE A 508 -13.40 -18.87 17.15
C ILE A 508 -13.67 -18.36 15.73
N LEU A 509 -12.83 -17.43 15.22
CA LEU A 509 -13.00 -16.86 13.89
C LEU A 509 -12.78 -17.89 12.76
N VAL A 510 -11.94 -18.90 12.96
CA VAL A 510 -11.82 -20.04 12.03
C VAL A 510 -13.15 -20.78 11.94
N ARG A 511 -13.74 -21.14 13.09
CA ARG A 511 -15.04 -21.80 13.12
C ARG A 511 -16.15 -20.93 12.53
N VAL A 512 -16.10 -19.60 12.73
CA VAL A 512 -17.04 -18.66 12.10
C VAL A 512 -16.97 -18.72 10.58
N VAL A 513 -15.78 -18.91 9.99
CA VAL A 513 -15.63 -19.10 8.55
C VAL A 513 -16.17 -20.47 8.12
N GLU A 514 -15.81 -21.53 8.82
CA GLU A 514 -16.20 -22.90 8.51
C GLU A 514 -17.72 -23.14 8.64
N GLU A 515 -18.35 -22.54 9.66
CA GLU A 515 -19.77 -22.75 9.97
C GLU A 515 -20.71 -21.70 9.31
N GLY A 516 -20.25 -20.44 9.18
CA GLY A 516 -21.11 -19.31 8.80
C GLY A 516 -20.70 -18.58 7.51
N ASN A 517 -19.45 -18.73 7.03
CA ASN A 517 -18.93 -17.99 5.87
C ASN A 517 -18.07 -18.87 4.97
N GLN A 518 -18.52 -20.08 4.65
CA GLN A 518 -17.77 -21.08 3.89
C GLN A 518 -17.25 -20.56 2.52
N ALA A 519 -17.92 -19.57 1.93
CA ALA A 519 -17.50 -18.93 0.70
C ALA A 519 -16.15 -18.18 0.81
N ALA A 520 -15.71 -17.83 2.02
CA ALA A 520 -14.39 -17.26 2.29
C ALA A 520 -13.31 -18.34 2.45
N GLY A 521 -13.69 -19.61 2.54
CA GLY A 521 -12.77 -20.74 2.73
C GLY A 521 -11.89 -21.00 1.53
N VAL A 522 -10.65 -21.40 1.77
CA VAL A 522 -9.72 -21.92 0.77
C VAL A 522 -9.33 -23.34 1.18
N SER A 523 -9.59 -24.32 0.33
CA SER A 523 -9.30 -25.71 0.63
C SER A 523 -7.84 -25.92 1.03
N GLY A 524 -7.63 -26.61 2.15
CA GLY A 524 -6.31 -26.90 2.69
C GLY A 524 -5.75 -25.83 3.62
N TYR A 525 -6.49 -24.73 3.88
CA TYR A 525 -6.03 -23.65 4.75
C TYR A 525 -7.12 -23.23 5.74
N ARG A 526 -6.73 -23.04 6.99
CA ARG A 526 -7.56 -22.47 8.04
C ARG A 526 -7.54 -20.94 7.92
N ILE A 527 -8.72 -20.36 7.75
CA ILE A 527 -8.92 -18.92 7.58
C ILE A 527 -9.71 -18.39 8.75
N ALA A 528 -9.20 -17.37 9.41
CA ALA A 528 -9.92 -16.62 10.43
C ALA A 528 -10.52 -15.36 9.83
N GLY A 529 -11.82 -15.13 10.00
CA GLY A 529 -12.44 -13.95 9.40
C GLY A 529 -13.92 -13.77 9.70
N LYS A 530 -14.47 -12.66 9.22
CA LYS A 530 -15.86 -12.27 9.43
C LYS A 530 -16.40 -11.45 8.27
N SER A 531 -17.62 -11.72 7.88
CA SER A 531 -18.42 -10.92 6.96
C SER A 531 -19.17 -9.81 7.69
N GLY A 532 -19.41 -8.71 7.00
CA GLY A 532 -20.25 -7.62 7.46
C GLY A 532 -21.04 -7.01 6.32
N THR A 533 -22.28 -6.69 6.60
CA THR A 533 -23.16 -5.93 5.73
C THR A 533 -23.67 -4.74 6.52
N ALA A 534 -23.46 -3.55 6.01
CA ALA A 534 -23.92 -2.30 6.62
C ALA A 534 -24.74 -1.52 5.61
N GLN A 535 -25.87 -0.97 6.06
CA GLN A 535 -26.67 -0.05 5.27
C GLN A 535 -25.95 1.30 5.17
N ILE A 536 -26.04 1.97 4.02
CA ILE A 536 -25.46 3.29 3.83
C ILE A 536 -26.41 4.33 4.43
N PRO A 537 -25.95 5.14 5.41
CA PRO A 537 -26.79 6.19 5.97
C PRO A 537 -27.03 7.30 4.94
N THR A 538 -28.30 7.66 4.72
CA THR A 538 -28.72 8.79 3.90
C THR A 538 -29.31 9.89 4.79
N LYS A 539 -29.58 11.06 4.20
CA LYS A 539 -30.28 12.15 4.93
C LYS A 539 -31.68 11.76 5.39
N GLU A 540 -32.31 10.78 4.73
CA GLU A 540 -33.66 10.29 4.99
C GLU A 540 -33.65 9.05 5.91
N GLY A 541 -32.47 8.57 6.30
CA GLY A 541 -32.29 7.36 7.11
C GLY A 541 -31.58 6.24 6.34
N TYR A 542 -31.77 5.00 6.79
CA TYR A 542 -31.22 3.82 6.13
C TYR A 542 -32.20 3.28 5.09
N THR A 543 -31.65 2.91 3.91
CA THR A 543 -32.39 2.18 2.87
C THR A 543 -32.02 0.70 2.90
N GLU A 544 -32.95 -0.19 2.52
CA GLU A 544 -32.66 -1.63 2.56
C GLU A 544 -31.74 -2.08 1.42
N ASP A 545 -31.73 -1.36 0.29
CA ASP A 545 -31.02 -1.75 -0.93
C ASP A 545 -29.59 -1.19 -1.02
N ASP A 546 -29.32 -0.05 -0.37
CA ASP A 546 -28.01 0.58 -0.38
C ASP A 546 -27.11 0.02 0.73
N THR A 547 -26.21 -0.88 0.38
CA THR A 547 -25.32 -1.53 1.35
C THR A 547 -23.84 -1.41 0.99
N ILE A 548 -23.02 -1.44 2.03
CA ILE A 548 -21.61 -1.74 1.96
C ILE A 548 -21.41 -3.14 2.51
N VAL A 549 -20.81 -4.00 1.70
CA VAL A 549 -20.48 -5.37 2.09
C VAL A 549 -18.98 -5.47 2.32
N THR A 550 -18.59 -6.06 3.43
CA THR A 550 -17.19 -6.19 3.82
C THR A 550 -16.89 -7.61 4.26
N PHE A 551 -15.76 -8.15 3.87
CA PHE A 551 -15.14 -9.30 4.51
C PHE A 551 -13.72 -8.94 4.94
N VAL A 552 -13.37 -9.25 6.17
CA VAL A 552 -12.00 -9.10 6.66
C VAL A 552 -11.57 -10.39 7.35
N GLY A 553 -10.36 -10.83 7.03
CA GLY A 553 -9.80 -12.05 7.59
C GLY A 553 -8.30 -12.14 7.37
N TYR A 554 -7.71 -13.16 7.92
CA TYR A 554 -6.28 -13.43 7.84
C TYR A 554 -5.98 -14.92 7.71
N ALA A 555 -4.84 -15.21 7.12
CA ALA A 555 -4.42 -16.56 6.83
C ALA A 555 -2.88 -16.68 6.68
N PRO A 556 -2.34 -17.88 6.91
CA PRO A 556 -2.94 -19.01 7.64
C PRO A 556 -3.30 -18.62 9.08
N ALA A 557 -4.30 -19.26 9.69
CA ALA A 557 -4.79 -18.83 11.01
C ALA A 557 -3.77 -19.02 12.14
N ASP A 558 -2.90 -20.04 12.05
CA ASP A 558 -1.87 -20.38 13.05
C ASP A 558 -0.60 -19.54 12.94
N ASP A 559 -0.25 -19.08 11.73
CA ASP A 559 0.89 -18.20 11.46
C ASP A 559 0.52 -17.17 10.38
N PRO A 560 -0.26 -16.14 10.73
CA PRO A 560 -0.79 -15.19 9.76
C PRO A 560 0.31 -14.49 8.97
N GLN A 561 0.29 -14.67 7.65
CA GLN A 561 1.21 -14.04 6.71
C GLN A 561 0.59 -12.78 6.08
N PHE A 562 -0.73 -12.76 5.96
CA PHE A 562 -1.45 -11.61 5.45
C PHE A 562 -2.84 -11.47 6.08
N VAL A 563 -3.27 -10.23 6.19
CA VAL A 563 -4.65 -9.82 6.47
C VAL A 563 -5.19 -9.22 5.19
N ILE A 564 -6.40 -9.63 4.80
CA ILE A 564 -7.09 -9.10 3.63
C ILE A 564 -8.41 -8.50 4.08
N LEU A 565 -8.66 -7.26 3.67
CA LEU A 565 -9.97 -6.61 3.74
C LEU A 565 -10.50 -6.44 2.33
N VAL A 566 -11.72 -6.91 2.08
CA VAL A 566 -12.50 -6.67 0.86
C VAL A 566 -13.74 -5.88 1.22
N LYS A 567 -13.91 -4.72 0.62
CA LYS A 567 -15.10 -3.86 0.76
C LYS A 567 -15.67 -3.59 -0.62
N LEU A 568 -16.99 -3.82 -0.80
CA LEU A 568 -17.70 -3.48 -2.04
C LEU A 568 -18.90 -2.58 -1.68
N GLU A 569 -19.15 -1.59 -2.51
CA GLU A 569 -20.23 -0.61 -2.29
C GLU A 569 -21.36 -0.83 -3.29
N ARG A 570 -22.58 -0.86 -2.78
CA ARG A 570 -23.82 -1.03 -3.56
C ARG A 570 -23.74 -2.18 -4.57
N PRO A 571 -23.46 -3.42 -4.13
CA PRO A 571 -23.49 -4.56 -5.03
C PRO A 571 -24.94 -4.91 -5.37
N ASP A 572 -25.27 -4.85 -6.67
CA ASP A 572 -26.65 -5.05 -7.16
C ASP A 572 -27.05 -6.53 -7.20
N ALA A 573 -26.05 -7.43 -7.38
CA ALA A 573 -26.32 -8.88 -7.47
C ALA A 573 -26.69 -9.51 -6.12
N SER A 574 -26.18 -9.01 -5.00
CA SER A 574 -26.51 -9.43 -3.64
C SER A 574 -26.05 -8.41 -2.62
N ILE A 575 -26.96 -8.05 -1.72
CA ILE A 575 -26.67 -7.16 -0.59
C ILE A 575 -25.89 -7.85 0.55
N TRP A 576 -25.60 -9.15 0.45
CA TRP A 576 -24.97 -9.93 1.51
C TRP A 576 -23.48 -10.18 1.24
N ALA A 577 -22.65 -9.82 2.20
CA ALA A 577 -21.18 -10.01 2.11
C ALA A 577 -20.75 -11.47 1.95
N GLY A 578 -21.52 -12.41 2.49
CA GLY A 578 -21.25 -13.86 2.34
C GLY A 578 -21.29 -14.35 0.89
N TYR A 579 -22.00 -13.64 0.01
CA TYR A 579 -22.14 -14.02 -1.42
C TYR A 579 -21.32 -13.11 -2.36
N THR A 580 -20.66 -12.09 -1.82
CA THR A 580 -19.93 -11.09 -2.62
C THR A 580 -18.50 -10.89 -2.11
N ALA A 581 -18.30 -10.19 -0.99
CA ALA A 581 -16.98 -9.89 -0.43
C ALA A 581 -16.24 -11.15 0.06
N ALA A 582 -16.96 -12.14 0.63
CA ALA A 582 -16.34 -13.38 1.13
C ALA A 582 -15.72 -14.23 0.01
N PRO A 583 -16.42 -14.56 -1.11
CA PRO A 583 -15.78 -15.28 -2.20
C PRO A 583 -14.67 -14.47 -2.89
N THR A 584 -14.76 -13.13 -2.95
CA THR A 584 -13.67 -12.28 -3.44
C THR A 584 -12.43 -12.40 -2.56
N PHE A 585 -12.59 -12.36 -1.24
CA PHE A 585 -11.51 -12.63 -0.29
C PHE A 585 -10.84 -13.98 -0.56
N ALA A 586 -11.63 -15.06 -0.74
CA ALA A 586 -11.11 -16.40 -1.02
C ALA A 586 -10.27 -16.46 -2.31
N GLN A 587 -10.67 -15.73 -3.36
CA GLN A 587 -9.89 -15.66 -4.60
C GLN A 587 -8.55 -14.96 -4.38
N VAL A 588 -8.55 -13.79 -3.71
CA VAL A 588 -7.31 -13.10 -3.37
C VAL A 588 -6.41 -14.00 -2.52
N ALA A 589 -6.93 -14.58 -1.42
CA ALA A 589 -6.17 -15.44 -0.53
C ALA A 589 -5.57 -16.64 -1.26
N ARG A 590 -6.34 -17.32 -2.12
CA ARG A 590 -5.86 -18.45 -2.92
C ARG A 590 -4.67 -18.06 -3.80
N ARG A 591 -4.74 -16.92 -4.47
CA ARG A 591 -3.67 -16.42 -5.33
C ARG A 591 -2.43 -16.05 -4.51
N LEU A 592 -2.60 -15.48 -3.30
CA LEU A 592 -1.50 -15.17 -2.41
C LEU A 592 -0.82 -16.42 -1.85
N PHE A 593 -1.58 -17.46 -1.48
CA PHE A 593 -1.00 -18.75 -1.09
C PHE A 593 -0.11 -19.33 -2.18
N TYR A 594 -0.58 -19.26 -3.42
CA TYR A 594 0.19 -19.71 -4.58
C TYR A 594 1.42 -18.83 -4.81
N TYR A 595 1.26 -17.51 -4.79
CA TYR A 595 2.34 -16.54 -5.06
C TYR A 595 3.46 -16.64 -4.03
N TYR A 596 3.13 -16.74 -2.75
CA TYR A 596 4.10 -16.87 -1.67
C TYR A 596 4.56 -18.29 -1.42
N ASN A 597 4.09 -19.27 -2.21
CA ASN A 597 4.39 -20.69 -2.03
C ASN A 597 4.10 -21.20 -0.61
N ILE A 598 3.01 -20.74 -0.01
CA ILE A 598 2.59 -21.18 1.33
C ILE A 598 1.97 -22.57 1.20
N PRO A 599 2.55 -23.62 1.80
CA PRO A 599 1.99 -24.97 1.70
C PRO A 599 0.66 -25.08 2.47
N PRO A 600 -0.24 -25.99 2.05
CA PRO A 600 -1.44 -26.30 2.80
C PRO A 600 -1.12 -26.73 4.26
N ASP A 601 -2.08 -26.51 5.15
CA ASP A 601 -1.90 -26.68 6.60
C ASP A 601 -1.50 -28.10 7.00
N ASN A 602 -2.01 -29.14 6.32
CA ASN A 602 -1.64 -30.52 6.54
C ASN A 602 -0.14 -30.81 6.26
N ILE A 603 0.46 -30.10 5.31
CA ILE A 603 1.90 -30.19 5.03
C ILE A 603 2.68 -29.33 6.01
N ARG A 604 2.23 -28.09 6.23
CA ARG A 604 2.90 -27.08 7.06
C ARG A 604 2.91 -27.42 8.54
N LEU A 605 1.83 -28.01 9.04
CA LEU A 605 1.69 -28.39 10.45
C LEU A 605 2.18 -29.83 10.77
N GLY A 606 2.71 -30.54 9.75
CA GLY A 606 3.23 -31.88 9.93
C GLY A 606 2.17 -32.91 10.36
N ALA A 607 0.90 -32.70 9.95
CA ALA A 607 -0.12 -33.70 10.12
C ALA A 607 0.18 -34.86 9.16
N ASP A 608 0.96 -35.80 9.67
CA ASP A 608 1.49 -36.96 8.97
C ASP A 608 0.40 -37.84 8.37
N ASN A 609 0.74 -38.42 7.22
CA ASN A 609 0.11 -39.52 6.53
C ASN A 609 0.02 -40.80 7.44
N THR A 610 -0.70 -40.75 8.54
CA THR A 610 -0.92 -41.91 9.42
C THR A 610 -2.34 -42.47 9.34
N GLU A 611 -3.13 -42.07 8.34
CA GLU A 611 -4.41 -42.74 8.02
C GLU A 611 -4.44 -43.23 6.58
N GLN A 612 -3.44 -43.97 6.15
CA GLN A 612 -3.54 -44.92 5.00
C GLN A 612 -2.56 -46.07 5.21
N SER A 613 -2.92 -47.01 6.12
CA SER A 613 -2.45 -48.39 6.07
C SER A 613 -3.52 -49.34 6.62
#